data_f24090d84ae736b810dfd7964a608445
#
_entry.id   f24090d84ae736b810dfd7964a608445
#
_cell.length_a   1.000
_cell.length_b   1.000
_cell.length_c   1.000
_cell.angle_alpha   90.00
_cell.angle_beta   90.00
_cell.angle_gamma   90.00
#
_symmetry.space_group_name_H-M   'P 1'
#
loop_
_entity.id
_entity.type
_entity.pdbx_description
1 polymer ?
#
loop_
_entity_poly.entity_id
_entity_poly.type
_entity_poly.pdbx_seq_one_letter_code
_entity_poly.pdbx_strand_id
1 'polypeptide(L)'
;MYIVMFSKLITILAGISVVDSTNIYNYYELAVQKWCSNDYMIHGLWPQINSTAYPENCKNVSYIKPTGELLTDMNAYWHACDSTLWEHEWTKHGSCMQEQNNIDENTFFNTTISLFLESTNLLDKCESDDCIVACFDLDYKLIDCE
;
A
#
# COMPACT_ATOMS: atom_id res chain seq x y z
N MET A 1 17.34 -68.80 9.34
CA MET A 1 17.84 -67.44 9.48
C MET A 1 17.09 -66.54 8.51
N TYR A 2 15.99 -65.91 8.98
CA TYR A 2 15.14 -65.08 8.10
C TYR A 2 15.62 -63.63 8.19
N ILE A 3 16.02 -63.07 7.04
CA ILE A 3 16.39 -61.66 6.92
C ILE A 3 15.10 -60.89 6.64
N VAL A 4 14.66 -60.08 7.61
CA VAL A 4 13.55 -59.14 7.43
C VAL A 4 14.14 -57.86 6.84
N MET A 5 13.84 -57.60 5.57
CA MET A 5 14.12 -56.31 4.92
C MET A 5 13.06 -55.28 5.32
N PHE A 6 13.45 -54.26 6.15
CA PHE A 6 12.67 -53.10 6.41
C PHE A 6 12.79 -52.13 5.22
N SER A 7 11.71 -52.04 4.43
CA SER A 7 11.54 -51.00 3.40
C SER A 7 11.22 -49.72 4.12
N LYS A 8 12.13 -48.74 4.04
CA LYS A 8 11.85 -47.34 4.50
C LYS A 8 10.99 -46.67 3.45
N LEU A 9 9.72 -46.50 3.78
CA LEU A 9 8.80 -45.65 3.00
C LEU A 9 9.22 -44.17 3.22
N ILE A 10 9.82 -43.55 2.21
CA ILE A 10 10.11 -42.09 2.23
C ILE A 10 8.80 -41.41 1.83
N THR A 11 8.09 -40.86 2.80
CA THR A 11 6.95 -39.99 2.57
C THR A 11 7.49 -38.63 2.12
N ILE A 12 7.45 -38.35 0.83
CA ILE A 12 7.68 -36.99 0.30
C ILE A 12 6.43 -36.18 0.64
N LEU A 13 6.50 -35.38 1.69
CA LEU A 13 5.55 -34.29 1.93
C LEU A 13 5.79 -33.24 0.84
N ALA A 14 5.00 -33.28 -0.23
CA ALA A 14 4.88 -32.16 -1.13
C ALA A 14 4.30 -30.98 -0.32
N GLY A 15 5.14 -29.98 -0.02
CA GLY A 15 4.69 -28.74 0.58
C GLY A 15 3.72 -28.07 -0.36
N ILE A 16 2.43 -28.25 -0.09
CA ILE A 16 1.38 -27.40 -0.67
C ILE A 16 1.58 -26.05 0.00
N SER A 17 2.20 -25.11 -0.70
CA SER A 17 2.10 -23.70 -0.35
C SER A 17 0.62 -23.34 -0.46
N VAL A 18 -0.05 -23.26 0.68
CA VAL A 18 -1.40 -22.67 0.76
C VAL A 18 -1.19 -21.21 0.38
N VAL A 19 -1.51 -20.86 -0.86
CA VAL A 19 -1.70 -19.46 -1.23
C VAL A 19 -2.91 -19.04 -0.40
N ASP A 20 -2.66 -18.19 0.59
CA ASP A 20 -3.72 -17.63 1.41
C ASP A 20 -4.54 -16.70 0.49
N SER A 21 -5.67 -17.21 -0.03
CA SER A 21 -6.54 -16.53 -0.98
C SER A 21 -7.47 -15.52 -0.28
N THR A 22 -7.10 -15.05 0.92
CA THR A 22 -7.90 -14.13 1.73
C THR A 22 -7.50 -12.67 1.55
N ASN A 23 -6.36 -12.38 0.93
CA ASN A 23 -5.92 -11.00 0.74
C ASN A 23 -6.77 -10.30 -0.33
N ILE A 24 -7.25 -9.11 0.02
CA ILE A 24 -7.98 -8.22 -0.89
C ILE A 24 -7.00 -7.59 -1.89
N TYR A 25 -5.74 -7.36 -1.45
CA TYR A 25 -4.65 -6.81 -2.25
C TYR A 25 -3.30 -7.41 -1.79
N ASN A 26 -2.26 -7.25 -2.61
CA ASN A 26 -0.97 -7.93 -2.45
C ASN A 26 0.20 -6.98 -2.19
N TYR A 27 0.10 -5.70 -2.60
CA TYR A 27 1.14 -4.69 -2.42
C TYR A 27 0.54 -3.28 -2.49
N TYR A 28 1.38 -2.26 -2.31
CA TYR A 28 0.99 -0.85 -2.39
C TYR A 28 1.80 -0.11 -3.43
N GLU A 29 1.16 0.82 -4.12
CA GLU A 29 1.79 1.83 -4.95
C GLU A 29 1.70 3.19 -4.26
N LEU A 30 2.85 3.87 -4.13
CA LEU A 30 2.91 5.27 -3.71
C LEU A 30 2.88 6.17 -4.93
N ALA A 31 1.79 6.89 -5.10
CA ALA A 31 1.60 7.86 -6.16
C ALA A 31 1.94 9.27 -5.69
N VAL A 32 2.63 10.04 -6.56
CA VAL A 32 2.97 11.46 -6.35
C VAL A 32 2.50 12.31 -7.51
N GLN A 33 2.27 13.60 -7.26
CA GLN A 33 1.73 14.55 -8.23
C GLN A 33 2.31 15.95 -8.07
N LYS A 34 2.26 16.76 -9.15
CA LYS A 34 2.64 18.19 -9.18
C LYS A 34 1.49 19.14 -9.51
N TRP A 35 0.25 18.74 -9.37
CA TRP A 35 -0.92 19.49 -9.88
C TRP A 35 -1.10 20.87 -9.26
N CYS A 36 -0.64 21.10 -8.03
CA CYS A 36 -0.75 22.38 -7.35
C CYS A 36 0.56 22.88 -6.77
N SER A 37 1.64 22.25 -7.12
CA SER A 37 2.98 22.56 -6.62
C SER A 37 3.99 22.40 -7.76
N ASN A 38 5.11 23.10 -7.67
CA ASN A 38 6.25 22.82 -8.54
C ASN A 38 7.04 21.59 -8.06
N ASP A 39 6.80 21.16 -6.83
CA ASP A 39 7.41 19.98 -6.22
C ASP A 39 6.42 18.80 -6.21
N TYR A 40 6.95 17.59 -6.21
CA TYR A 40 6.14 16.40 -6.02
C TYR A 40 5.56 16.37 -4.61
N MET A 41 4.25 16.17 -4.55
CA MET A 41 3.46 15.97 -3.35
C MET A 41 2.82 14.59 -3.40
N ILE A 42 2.44 14.06 -2.27
CA ILE A 42 1.68 12.80 -2.23
C ILE A 42 0.38 12.96 -3.02
N HIS A 43 0.09 12.01 -3.92
CA HIS A 43 -1.24 11.81 -4.46
C HIS A 43 -1.99 10.82 -3.56
N GLY A 44 -1.44 9.63 -3.36
CA GLY A 44 -2.03 8.61 -2.51
C GLY A 44 -1.16 7.38 -2.30
N LEU A 45 -1.62 6.48 -1.43
CA LEU A 45 -1.10 5.13 -1.24
C LEU A 45 -2.18 4.13 -1.67
N TRP A 46 -1.93 3.42 -2.75
CA TRP A 46 -2.94 2.62 -3.42
C TRP A 46 -2.69 1.13 -3.28
N PRO A 47 -3.54 0.40 -2.55
CA PRO A 47 -3.49 -1.07 -2.55
C PRO A 47 -3.68 -1.64 -3.95
N GLN A 48 -2.88 -2.65 -4.32
CA GLN A 48 -2.88 -3.27 -5.63
C GLN A 48 -3.06 -4.79 -5.55
N ILE A 49 -3.85 -5.37 -6.46
CA ILE A 49 -3.96 -6.81 -6.63
C ILE A 49 -2.83 -7.31 -7.53
N ASN A 50 -2.59 -6.60 -8.62
CA ASN A 50 -1.52 -6.80 -9.60
C ASN A 50 -1.37 -5.50 -10.43
N SER A 51 -0.44 -5.46 -11.39
CA SER A 51 -0.16 -4.28 -12.23
C SER A 51 -1.34 -3.74 -13.07
N THR A 52 -2.48 -4.40 -13.10
CA THR A 52 -3.65 -4.00 -13.89
C THR A 52 -4.96 -3.95 -13.09
N ALA A 53 -4.94 -4.36 -11.82
CA ALA A 53 -6.14 -4.47 -11.00
C ALA A 53 -5.88 -4.01 -9.56
N TYR A 54 -6.78 -3.19 -9.04
CA TYR A 54 -6.74 -2.69 -7.67
C TYR A 54 -8.14 -2.75 -7.04
N PRO A 55 -8.23 -2.94 -5.72
CA PRO A 55 -9.48 -2.83 -4.99
C PRO A 55 -9.78 -1.37 -4.68
N GLU A 56 -11.04 -1.02 -4.61
CA GLU A 56 -11.49 0.30 -4.18
C GLU A 56 -12.79 0.22 -3.41
N ASN A 57 -13.04 1.20 -2.52
CA ASN A 57 -14.28 1.31 -1.76
C ASN A 57 -14.67 0.01 -1.03
N CYS A 58 -13.68 -0.68 -0.43
CA CYS A 58 -13.85 -2.02 0.15
C CYS A 58 -14.77 -2.03 1.36
N LYS A 59 -14.85 -0.91 2.07
CA LYS A 59 -15.66 -0.74 3.28
C LYS A 59 -16.29 0.65 3.31
N ASN A 60 -17.49 0.75 3.87
CA ASN A 60 -18.08 2.07 4.15
C ASN A 60 -17.39 2.68 5.36
N VAL A 61 -16.61 3.74 5.12
CA VAL A 61 -15.86 4.48 6.15
C VAL A 61 -16.30 5.93 6.17
N SER A 62 -16.19 6.56 7.34
CA SER A 62 -16.39 8.01 7.48
C SER A 62 -15.04 8.70 7.44
N TYR A 63 -14.99 9.89 6.82
CA TYR A 63 -13.83 10.76 6.86
C TYR A 63 -13.96 11.77 8.00
N ILE A 64 -12.88 11.94 8.78
CA ILE A 64 -12.76 12.95 9.83
C ILE A 64 -11.52 13.77 9.51
N LYS A 65 -11.70 15.04 9.17
CA LYS A 65 -10.57 15.91 8.82
C LYS A 65 -9.49 15.87 9.91
N PRO A 66 -8.24 15.50 9.57
CA PRO A 66 -7.13 15.45 10.51
C PRO A 66 -6.90 16.80 11.22
N THR A 67 -6.35 16.75 12.42
CA THR A 67 -6.02 17.92 13.26
C THR A 67 -4.61 17.80 13.80
N GLY A 68 -4.11 18.88 14.44
CA GLY A 68 -2.82 18.88 15.12
C GLY A 68 -1.64 18.66 14.18
N GLU A 69 -0.68 17.85 14.62
CA GLU A 69 0.56 17.56 13.89
C GLU A 69 0.29 16.88 12.55
N LEU A 70 -0.60 15.89 12.52
CA LEU A 70 -0.96 15.21 11.27
C LEU A 70 -1.49 16.18 10.20
N LEU A 71 -2.34 17.14 10.58
CA LEU A 71 -2.80 18.17 9.64
C LEU A 71 -1.63 19.04 9.13
N THR A 72 -0.67 19.35 9.99
CA THR A 72 0.53 20.11 9.60
C THR A 72 1.35 19.33 8.54
N ASP A 73 1.59 18.04 8.79
CA ASP A 73 2.34 17.19 7.86
C ASP A 73 1.58 16.95 6.56
N MET A 74 0.26 16.77 6.61
CA MET A 74 -0.56 16.66 5.40
C MET A 74 -0.50 17.94 4.56
N ASN A 75 -0.54 19.11 5.16
CA ASN A 75 -0.38 20.37 4.44
C ASN A 75 1.03 20.54 3.84
N ALA A 76 2.05 19.95 4.47
CA ALA A 76 3.43 20.03 4.01
C ALA A 76 3.75 19.05 2.86
N TYR A 77 3.22 17.81 2.94
CA TYR A 77 3.62 16.70 2.06
C TYR A 77 2.50 16.18 1.16
N TRP A 78 1.25 16.46 1.53
CA TRP A 78 0.06 15.99 0.81
C TRP A 78 -0.89 17.16 0.50
N HIS A 79 -0.32 18.23 -0.03
CA HIS A 79 -1.11 19.42 -0.31
C HIS A 79 -2.17 19.12 -1.36
N ALA A 80 -3.43 19.32 -1.00
CA ALA A 80 -4.56 19.09 -1.86
C ALA A 80 -4.93 20.37 -2.62
N CYS A 81 -4.97 20.33 -3.95
CA CYS A 81 -5.57 21.38 -4.75
C CYS A 81 -7.07 21.45 -4.58
N ASP A 82 -7.65 20.30 -4.28
CA ASP A 82 -9.06 20.09 -4.03
C ASP A 82 -9.26 19.69 -2.57
N SER A 83 -10.18 20.35 -1.88
CA SER A 83 -10.49 20.06 -0.47
C SER A 83 -11.03 18.65 -0.24
N THR A 84 -11.35 17.90 -1.30
CA THR A 84 -11.88 16.53 -1.23
C THR A 84 -10.83 15.44 -1.42
N LEU A 85 -9.59 15.77 -1.80
CA LEU A 85 -8.55 14.77 -2.10
C LEU A 85 -8.33 13.79 -0.95
N TRP A 86 -8.14 14.28 0.27
CA TRP A 86 -7.85 13.43 1.44
C TRP A 86 -9.03 12.50 1.77
N GLU A 87 -10.26 13.02 1.71
CA GLU A 87 -11.47 12.20 1.87
C GLU A 87 -11.56 11.14 0.78
N HIS A 88 -11.28 11.52 -0.48
CA HIS A 88 -11.27 10.60 -1.61
C HIS A 88 -10.25 9.47 -1.41
N GLU A 89 -9.00 9.80 -1.07
CA GLU A 89 -7.94 8.82 -0.88
C GLU A 89 -8.24 7.86 0.29
N TRP A 90 -8.78 8.38 1.39
CA TRP A 90 -9.20 7.55 2.51
C TRP A 90 -10.37 6.64 2.14
N THR A 91 -11.44 7.19 1.56
CA THR A 91 -12.65 6.40 1.28
C THR A 91 -12.45 5.38 0.16
N LYS A 92 -11.70 5.73 -0.87
CA LYS A 92 -11.45 4.87 -2.02
C LYS A 92 -10.38 3.81 -1.72
N HIS A 93 -9.24 4.19 -1.22
CA HIS A 93 -8.05 3.35 -1.07
C HIS A 93 -7.83 2.91 0.38
N GLY A 94 -7.86 3.84 1.33
CA GLY A 94 -7.69 3.57 2.75
C GLY A 94 -8.75 2.61 3.31
N SER A 95 -9.99 2.64 2.78
CA SER A 95 -11.05 1.71 3.16
C SER A 95 -10.67 0.24 2.94
N CYS A 96 -9.85 -0.05 1.92
CA CYS A 96 -9.35 -1.39 1.65
C CYS A 96 -8.27 -1.81 2.65
N MET A 97 -7.42 -0.86 3.08
CA MET A 97 -6.45 -1.10 4.14
C MET A 97 -7.13 -1.30 5.50
N GLN A 98 -8.22 -0.57 5.77
CA GLN A 98 -9.03 -0.83 6.95
C GLN A 98 -9.70 -2.20 6.90
N GLU A 99 -10.22 -2.62 5.74
CA GLU A 99 -10.87 -3.93 5.60
C GLU A 99 -9.89 -5.09 5.78
N GLN A 100 -8.72 -5.05 5.17
CA GLN A 100 -7.74 -6.13 5.24
C GLN A 100 -6.93 -6.14 6.53
N ASN A 101 -6.44 -4.96 6.96
CA ASN A 101 -5.43 -4.82 8.02
C ASN A 101 -5.95 -4.10 9.26
N ASN A 102 -7.23 -3.71 9.29
CA ASN A 102 -7.87 -2.93 10.37
C ASN A 102 -7.13 -1.62 10.69
N ILE A 103 -6.58 -0.95 9.67
CA ILE A 103 -5.87 0.32 9.79
C ILE A 103 -6.89 1.44 9.90
N ASP A 104 -6.76 2.33 10.88
CA ASP A 104 -7.58 3.52 10.98
C ASP A 104 -7.09 4.65 10.06
N GLU A 105 -7.90 5.69 9.92
CA GLU A 105 -7.64 6.84 9.04
C GLU A 105 -6.34 7.56 9.38
N ASN A 106 -6.08 7.82 10.67
CA ASN A 106 -4.85 8.51 11.08
C ASN A 106 -3.61 7.67 10.76
N THR A 107 -3.69 6.36 10.98
CA THR A 107 -2.62 5.42 10.63
C THR A 107 -2.40 5.38 9.12
N PHE A 108 -3.47 5.39 8.30
CA PHE A 108 -3.35 5.48 6.85
C PHE A 108 -2.57 6.71 6.39
N PHE A 109 -2.95 7.90 6.88
CA PHE A 109 -2.26 9.14 6.52
C PHE A 109 -0.81 9.19 7.01
N ASN A 110 -0.56 8.83 8.28
CA ASN A 110 0.79 8.80 8.84
C ASN A 110 1.71 7.82 8.11
N THR A 111 1.21 6.61 7.80
CA THR A 111 1.97 5.60 7.04
C THR A 111 2.31 6.13 5.65
N THR A 112 1.36 6.70 4.94
CA THR A 112 1.58 7.26 3.60
C THR A 112 2.65 8.36 3.61
N ILE A 113 2.58 9.29 4.58
CA ILE A 113 3.58 10.36 4.74
C ILE A 113 4.97 9.77 5.04
N SER A 114 5.06 8.79 5.93
CA SER A 114 6.33 8.13 6.26
C SER A 114 6.96 7.47 5.03
N LEU A 115 6.19 6.71 4.26
CA LEU A 115 6.66 6.06 3.03
C LEU A 115 7.08 7.09 1.97
N PHE A 116 6.37 8.22 1.85
CA PHE A 116 6.76 9.30 0.96
C PHE A 116 8.12 9.90 1.36
N LEU A 117 8.32 10.22 2.64
CA LEU A 117 9.58 10.79 3.14
C LEU A 117 10.76 9.84 2.93
N GLU A 118 10.56 8.53 3.09
CA GLU A 118 11.57 7.50 2.82
C GLU A 118 11.87 7.34 1.32
N SER A 119 10.95 7.74 0.44
CA SER A 119 11.04 7.59 -1.02
C SER A 119 11.48 8.85 -1.76
N THR A 120 11.80 9.94 -1.07
CA THR A 120 12.14 11.24 -1.70
C THR A 120 13.33 11.17 -2.66
N ASN A 121 14.27 10.25 -2.42
CA ASN A 121 15.40 10.00 -3.30
C ASN A 121 15.03 9.30 -4.62
N LEU A 122 13.78 8.84 -4.77
CA LEU A 122 13.27 8.21 -5.98
C LEU A 122 12.48 9.17 -6.87
N LEU A 123 12.17 10.38 -6.39
CA LEU A 123 11.37 11.38 -7.12
C LEU A 123 12.00 11.80 -8.46
N ASP A 124 13.32 11.76 -8.58
CA ASP A 124 14.04 12.06 -9.83
C ASP A 124 13.72 11.06 -10.95
N LYS A 125 13.15 9.91 -10.64
CA LYS A 125 12.70 8.91 -11.63
C LYS A 125 11.34 9.22 -12.24
N CYS A 126 10.61 10.18 -11.67
CA CYS A 126 9.31 10.61 -12.18
C CYS A 126 9.49 11.52 -13.40
N GLU A 127 8.93 11.11 -14.53
CA GLU A 127 9.02 11.83 -15.81
C GLU A 127 7.73 12.63 -16.14
N SER A 128 6.68 12.47 -15.34
CA SER A 128 5.37 13.10 -15.52
C SER A 128 4.89 13.78 -14.24
N ASP A 129 3.88 14.66 -14.38
CA ASP A 129 3.30 15.38 -13.24
C ASP A 129 2.50 14.48 -12.29
N ASP A 130 2.25 13.23 -12.67
CA ASP A 130 1.62 12.18 -11.88
C ASP A 130 2.34 10.86 -12.15
N CYS A 131 2.90 10.23 -11.13
CA CYS A 131 3.65 8.99 -11.31
C CYS A 131 3.62 8.09 -10.07
N ILE A 132 3.84 6.77 -10.27
CA ILE A 132 4.14 5.84 -9.18
C ILE A 132 5.63 5.95 -8.88
N VAL A 133 5.97 6.41 -7.69
CA VAL A 133 7.37 6.64 -7.29
C VAL A 133 7.99 5.42 -6.61
N ALA A 134 7.20 4.60 -5.92
CA ALA A 134 7.66 3.42 -5.20
C ALA A 134 6.54 2.40 -5.04
N CYS A 135 6.92 1.12 -4.89
CA CYS A 135 6.03 0.03 -4.53
C CYS A 135 6.50 -0.64 -3.24
N PHE A 136 5.56 -1.10 -2.42
CA PHE A 136 5.83 -1.70 -1.11
C PHE A 136 5.05 -3.00 -0.93
N ASP A 137 5.67 -3.99 -0.30
CA ASP A 137 4.97 -5.19 0.13
C ASP A 137 4.00 -4.90 1.30
N LEU A 138 3.30 -5.92 1.79
CA LEU A 138 2.32 -5.77 2.87
C LEU A 138 2.95 -5.41 4.23
N ASP A 139 4.27 -5.55 4.38
CA ASP A 139 5.06 -5.14 5.55
C ASP A 139 5.70 -3.75 5.34
N TYR A 140 5.30 -3.01 4.30
CA TYR A 140 5.83 -1.70 3.90
C TYR A 140 7.32 -1.70 3.53
N LYS A 141 7.86 -2.81 3.07
CA LYS A 141 9.23 -2.88 2.53
C LYS A 141 9.21 -2.55 1.06
N LEU A 142 10.18 -1.73 0.64
CA LEU A 142 10.35 -1.35 -0.76
C LEU A 142 10.56 -2.59 -1.64
N ILE A 143 9.82 -2.68 -2.73
CA ILE A 143 9.91 -3.72 -3.75
C ILE A 143 9.98 -3.09 -5.14
N ASP A 144 10.35 -3.87 -6.16
CA ASP A 144 10.24 -3.44 -7.55
C ASP A 144 8.75 -3.34 -7.92
N CYS A 145 8.36 -2.26 -8.61
CA CYS A 145 7.02 -2.14 -9.18
C CYS A 145 6.90 -3.09 -10.40
N GLU A 146 5.82 -3.86 -10.45
CA GLU A 146 5.52 -4.78 -11.56
C GLU A 146 5.08 -4.05 -12.85
#